data_16add884dcbcd0c425ffa739c9dc0b9f
#
_entry.id   16add884dcbcd0c425ffa739c9dc0b9f
#
_cell.length_a   1.000
_cell.length_b   1.000
_cell.length_c   1.000
_cell.angle_alpha   90.00
_cell.angle_beta   90.00
_cell.angle_gamma   90.00
#
_symmetry.space_group_name_H-M   'P 1'
#
loop_
_entity.id
_entity.type
_entity.pdbx_description
1 polymer ?
#
loop_
_entity_poly.entity_id
_entity_poly.type
_entity_poly.pdbx_seq_one_letter_code
_entity_poly.pdbx_strand_id
1 'polypeptide(L)'
;MKDILNRMLNHEELSREETKNIIVGITKSEFPEEQITALLTGLQMRGVTVDELLGFRDGILATGVPAILDCDRYIDVVGTGGDRKNTFNISTTSCFVIAGAGYRVAKHGNYAATSVSGASNVILNHGVHFTDDLDQLNRSINEAGIVYLHAQLFAKAMKFVGPIRKALQFPTVFNLLGPLANPSQPSCQLLGVANLDQMRLYNQVYQKIGIDYGIVNSIDGYDEISLTSDFKVTTNDYERIFKPQDLGFETAKPEEVRGGATEEEAKDIFDAVLENRALPAQKNIVLANAAFGIQVMEKGKKSIEECVEIARESIDSGKALATFKKFVELNS
;
A
#
# COMPACT_ATOMS: atom_id res chain seq x y z
N MET A 1 -17.95 15.32 -20.33
CA MET A 1 -17.65 16.01 -19.05
C MET A 1 -18.76 16.99 -18.60
N LYS A 2 -19.27 17.91 -19.43
CA LYS A 2 -20.28 18.93 -18.99
C LYS A 2 -21.49 18.31 -18.26
N ASP A 3 -22.10 17.27 -18.82
CA ASP A 3 -23.27 16.62 -18.22
C ASP A 3 -22.92 15.91 -16.90
N ILE A 4 -21.74 15.32 -16.82
CA ILE A 4 -21.20 14.72 -15.59
C ILE A 4 -21.07 15.78 -14.49
N LEU A 5 -20.46 16.93 -14.81
CA LEU A 5 -20.31 18.02 -13.82
C LEU A 5 -21.67 18.58 -13.37
N ASN A 6 -22.64 18.75 -14.30
CA ASN A 6 -23.97 19.21 -13.94
C ASN A 6 -24.69 18.23 -12.99
N ARG A 7 -24.59 16.93 -13.24
CA ARG A 7 -25.14 15.89 -12.36
C ARG A 7 -24.48 15.91 -10.98
N MET A 8 -23.15 16.02 -10.94
CA MET A 8 -22.42 16.14 -9.68
C MET A 8 -22.81 17.37 -8.86
N LEU A 9 -23.07 18.53 -9.52
CA LEU A 9 -23.57 19.74 -8.87
C LEU A 9 -24.97 19.54 -8.27
N ASN A 10 -25.75 18.60 -8.81
CA ASN A 10 -27.03 18.17 -8.26
C ASN A 10 -26.91 17.02 -7.25
N HIS A 11 -25.69 16.72 -6.78
CA HIS A 11 -25.37 15.62 -5.84
C HIS A 11 -25.68 14.22 -6.37
N GLU A 12 -25.82 14.05 -7.70
CA GLU A 12 -25.96 12.72 -8.29
C GLU A 12 -24.64 11.96 -8.25
N GLU A 13 -24.76 10.64 -8.03
CA GLU A 13 -23.62 9.72 -8.08
C GLU A 13 -23.30 9.33 -9.52
N LEU A 14 -22.05 9.02 -9.79
CA LEU A 14 -21.59 8.50 -11.06
C LEU A 14 -21.51 6.97 -10.99
N SER A 15 -21.83 6.32 -12.08
CA SER A 15 -21.65 4.87 -12.18
C SER A 15 -20.17 4.48 -12.29
N ARG A 16 -19.86 3.22 -11.98
CA ARG A 16 -18.53 2.63 -12.16
C ARG A 16 -18.01 2.78 -13.60
N GLU A 17 -18.88 2.59 -14.61
CA GLU A 17 -18.50 2.71 -16.01
C GLU A 17 -18.22 4.17 -16.42
N GLU A 18 -19.00 5.13 -15.91
CA GLU A 18 -18.75 6.55 -16.16
C GLU A 18 -17.41 7.01 -15.60
N THR A 19 -17.09 6.65 -14.37
CA THR A 19 -15.80 7.04 -13.75
C THR A 19 -14.60 6.32 -14.38
N LYS A 20 -14.76 5.09 -14.86
CA LYS A 20 -13.76 4.42 -15.67
C LYS A 20 -13.52 5.18 -16.98
N ASN A 21 -14.59 5.56 -17.68
CA ASN A 21 -14.50 6.29 -18.95
C ASN A 21 -13.91 7.69 -18.78
N ILE A 22 -14.10 8.34 -17.63
CA ILE A 22 -13.43 9.60 -17.30
C ILE A 22 -11.90 9.43 -17.31
N ILE A 23 -11.36 8.39 -16.68
CA ILE A 23 -9.91 8.13 -16.68
C ILE A 23 -9.40 7.87 -18.10
N VAL A 24 -10.16 7.08 -18.89
CA VAL A 24 -9.81 6.82 -20.31
C VAL A 24 -9.76 8.13 -21.09
N GLY A 25 -10.76 9.00 -20.94
CA GLY A 25 -10.79 10.31 -21.60
C GLY A 25 -9.66 11.24 -21.14
N ILE A 26 -9.32 11.24 -19.86
CA ILE A 26 -8.16 11.99 -19.33
C ILE A 26 -6.86 11.56 -20.01
N THR A 27 -6.63 10.25 -20.16
CA THR A 27 -5.40 9.75 -20.81
C THR A 27 -5.32 10.06 -22.30
N LYS A 28 -6.46 10.35 -22.93
CA LYS A 28 -6.56 10.81 -24.32
C LYS A 28 -6.58 12.34 -24.46
N SER A 29 -6.45 13.07 -23.36
CA SER A 29 -6.56 14.54 -23.32
C SER A 29 -7.90 15.07 -23.89
N GLU A 30 -9.00 14.35 -23.68
CA GLU A 30 -10.33 14.72 -24.15
C GLU A 30 -10.96 15.85 -23.30
N PHE A 31 -10.40 16.15 -22.15
CA PHE A 31 -10.94 17.12 -21.19
C PHE A 31 -9.93 18.21 -20.86
N PRO A 32 -10.32 19.48 -20.85
CA PRO A 32 -9.45 20.56 -20.36
C PRO A 32 -9.22 20.45 -18.84
N GLU A 33 -8.10 20.98 -18.37
CA GLU A 33 -7.68 20.89 -16.96
C GLU A 33 -8.71 21.48 -15.99
N GLU A 34 -9.43 22.53 -16.40
CA GLU A 34 -10.47 23.18 -15.62
C GLU A 34 -11.64 22.22 -15.32
N GLN A 35 -12.01 21.38 -16.28
CA GLN A 35 -13.06 20.38 -16.08
C GLN A 35 -12.61 19.25 -15.19
N ILE A 36 -11.35 18.81 -15.31
CA ILE A 36 -10.77 17.81 -14.41
C ILE A 36 -10.67 18.39 -12.99
N THR A 37 -10.24 19.64 -12.85
CA THR A 37 -10.18 20.35 -11.56
C THR A 37 -11.55 20.42 -10.91
N ALA A 38 -12.60 20.81 -11.67
CA ALA A 38 -13.97 20.87 -11.17
C ALA A 38 -14.48 19.51 -10.71
N LEU A 39 -14.20 18.44 -11.47
CA LEU A 39 -14.53 17.06 -11.12
C LEU A 39 -13.88 16.65 -9.79
N LEU A 40 -12.57 16.84 -9.66
CA LEU A 40 -11.81 16.44 -8.47
C LEU A 40 -12.27 17.23 -7.23
N THR A 41 -12.54 18.52 -7.39
CA THR A 41 -13.05 19.36 -6.30
C THR A 41 -14.46 18.94 -5.89
N GLY A 42 -15.35 18.69 -6.85
CA GLY A 42 -16.70 18.22 -6.58
C GLY A 42 -16.74 16.88 -5.86
N LEU A 43 -15.91 15.90 -6.27
CA LEU A 43 -15.76 14.62 -5.59
C LEU A 43 -15.24 14.79 -4.17
N GLN A 44 -14.28 15.71 -3.96
CA GLN A 44 -13.73 15.97 -2.62
C GLN A 44 -14.77 16.59 -1.67
N MET A 45 -15.64 17.45 -2.18
CA MET A 45 -16.69 18.11 -1.39
C MET A 45 -17.86 17.16 -1.06
N ARG A 46 -18.26 16.32 -2.01
CA ARG A 46 -19.40 15.40 -1.86
C ARG A 46 -19.00 14.09 -1.17
N GLY A 47 -17.76 13.69 -1.29
CA GLY A 47 -17.29 12.34 -1.05
C GLY A 47 -17.40 11.46 -2.30
N VAL A 48 -16.65 10.37 -2.32
CA VAL A 48 -16.64 9.38 -3.39
C VAL A 48 -17.39 8.12 -2.95
N THR A 49 -18.21 7.56 -3.84
CA THR A 49 -18.88 6.28 -3.58
C THR A 49 -17.96 5.09 -3.90
N VAL A 50 -18.34 3.90 -3.44
CA VAL A 50 -17.59 2.67 -3.73
C VAL A 50 -17.55 2.39 -5.23
N ASP A 51 -18.65 2.57 -5.94
CA ASP A 51 -18.73 2.33 -7.38
C ASP A 51 -17.92 3.34 -8.18
N GLU A 52 -17.93 4.60 -7.78
CA GLU A 52 -17.08 5.64 -8.37
C GLU A 52 -15.59 5.32 -8.16
N LEU A 53 -15.20 4.90 -6.95
CA LEU A 53 -13.81 4.57 -6.65
C LEU A 53 -13.34 3.34 -7.45
N LEU A 54 -14.20 2.32 -7.56
CA LEU A 54 -13.93 1.14 -8.39
C LEU A 54 -13.79 1.49 -9.87
N GLY A 55 -14.63 2.38 -10.39
CA GLY A 55 -14.53 2.83 -11.77
C GLY A 55 -13.25 3.60 -12.06
N PHE A 56 -12.83 4.50 -11.17
CA PHE A 56 -11.52 5.16 -11.27
C PHE A 56 -10.37 4.16 -11.25
N ARG A 57 -10.41 3.16 -10.34
CA ARG A 57 -9.47 2.05 -10.32
C ARG A 57 -9.42 1.33 -11.66
N ASP A 58 -10.57 0.91 -12.15
CA ASP A 58 -10.67 0.15 -13.41
C ASP A 58 -10.12 0.96 -14.59
N GLY A 59 -10.36 2.27 -14.61
CA GLY A 59 -9.80 3.18 -15.61
C GLY A 59 -8.28 3.27 -15.55
N ILE A 60 -7.69 3.38 -14.34
CA ILE A 60 -6.23 3.41 -14.16
C ILE A 60 -5.61 2.09 -14.65
N LEU A 61 -6.17 0.95 -14.26
CA LEU A 61 -5.67 -0.36 -14.68
C LEU A 61 -5.82 -0.57 -16.19
N ALA A 62 -6.95 -0.19 -16.77
CA ALA A 62 -7.20 -0.33 -18.21
C ALA A 62 -6.29 0.55 -19.09
N THR A 63 -5.82 1.68 -18.58
CA THR A 63 -4.95 2.62 -19.30
C THR A 63 -3.48 2.50 -18.92
N GLY A 64 -3.18 1.70 -17.90
CA GLY A 64 -1.83 1.45 -17.39
C GLY A 64 -1.10 0.34 -18.14
N VAL A 65 0.09 0.02 -17.65
CA VAL A 65 0.87 -1.14 -18.09
C VAL A 65 0.55 -2.29 -17.12
N PRO A 66 0.04 -3.44 -17.58
CA PRO A 66 -0.20 -4.58 -16.70
C PRO A 66 1.12 -5.25 -16.30
N ALA A 67 1.21 -5.72 -15.06
CA ALA A 67 2.30 -6.57 -14.59
C ALA A 67 1.78 -7.99 -14.35
N ILE A 68 1.87 -8.85 -15.39
CA ILE A 68 1.41 -10.24 -15.31
C ILE A 68 2.53 -11.08 -14.68
N LEU A 69 2.25 -11.62 -13.48
CA LEU A 69 3.23 -12.40 -12.73
C LEU A 69 2.92 -13.90 -12.83
N ASP A 70 3.97 -14.71 -12.98
CA ASP A 70 3.91 -16.18 -13.05
C ASP A 70 3.75 -16.78 -11.63
N CYS A 71 2.72 -16.35 -10.91
CA CYS A 71 2.47 -16.75 -9.54
C CYS A 71 0.97 -16.60 -9.24
N ASP A 72 0.34 -17.65 -8.72
CA ASP A 72 -1.12 -17.68 -8.51
C ASP A 72 -1.57 -16.88 -7.28
N ARG A 73 -0.72 -16.83 -6.23
CA ARG A 73 -1.07 -16.20 -4.96
C ARG A 73 0.07 -15.38 -4.40
N TYR A 74 -0.16 -14.10 -4.28
CA TYR A 74 0.79 -13.14 -3.70
C TYR A 74 0.04 -11.98 -3.04
N ILE A 75 0.74 -11.31 -2.13
CA ILE A 75 0.20 -10.21 -1.35
C ILE A 75 0.87 -8.88 -1.73
N ASP A 76 0.08 -7.80 -1.69
CA ASP A 76 0.59 -6.43 -1.58
C ASP A 76 0.40 -5.93 -0.14
N VAL A 77 1.42 -5.28 0.42
CA VAL A 77 1.35 -4.65 1.75
C VAL A 77 1.61 -3.17 1.56
N VAL A 78 0.60 -2.35 1.82
CA VAL A 78 0.61 -0.92 1.48
C VAL A 78 -0.19 -0.11 2.49
N GLY A 79 0.23 1.14 2.75
CA GLY A 79 -0.56 2.14 3.46
C GLY A 79 -1.19 3.13 2.48
N THR A 80 -2.28 3.77 2.87
CA THR A 80 -2.86 4.89 2.11
C THR A 80 -1.94 6.10 2.09
N GLY A 81 -1.08 6.21 3.08
CA GLY A 81 -0.35 7.44 3.37
C GLY A 81 -1.28 8.54 3.87
N GLY A 82 -0.72 9.74 4.04
CA GLY A 82 -1.52 10.90 4.39
C GLY A 82 -1.89 11.03 5.87
N ASP A 83 -1.39 10.16 6.72
CA ASP A 83 -1.53 10.19 8.20
C ASP A 83 -0.74 11.36 8.83
N ARG A 84 0.13 12.02 8.04
CA ARG A 84 1.03 13.11 8.47
C ARG A 84 2.01 12.68 9.57
N LYS A 85 2.26 11.39 9.66
CA LYS A 85 3.29 10.81 10.53
C LYS A 85 4.56 10.58 9.70
N ASN A 86 5.70 10.73 10.32
CA ASN A 86 6.98 10.38 9.70
C ASN A 86 7.45 9.04 10.30
N THR A 87 6.81 7.94 9.87
CA THR A 87 7.17 6.58 10.26
C THR A 87 8.33 6.05 9.43
N PHE A 88 9.11 5.12 9.98
CA PHE A 88 10.05 4.36 9.16
C PHE A 88 9.29 3.45 8.16
N ASN A 89 9.98 2.87 7.20
CA ASN A 89 9.37 2.12 6.09
C ASN A 89 8.77 0.77 6.52
N ILE A 90 7.78 0.77 7.44
CA ILE A 90 7.20 -0.39 8.11
C ILE A 90 6.66 -1.39 7.08
N SER A 91 5.76 -0.95 6.19
CA SER A 91 5.14 -1.83 5.19
C SER A 91 6.16 -2.42 4.21
N THR A 92 7.17 -1.63 3.81
CA THR A 92 8.22 -2.11 2.90
C THR A 92 9.11 -3.16 3.58
N THR A 93 9.50 -2.93 4.83
CA THR A 93 10.29 -3.89 5.63
C THR A 93 9.49 -5.16 5.86
N SER A 94 8.20 -5.05 6.20
CA SER A 94 7.29 -6.19 6.39
C SER A 94 7.16 -7.07 5.13
N CYS A 95 7.23 -6.48 3.92
CA CYS A 95 7.23 -7.24 2.68
C CYS A 95 8.40 -8.24 2.60
N PHE A 96 9.61 -7.83 3.01
CA PHE A 96 10.77 -8.72 3.01
C PHE A 96 10.70 -9.78 4.09
N VAL A 97 10.07 -9.47 5.23
CA VAL A 97 9.81 -10.46 6.29
C VAL A 97 8.82 -11.51 5.81
N ILE A 98 7.73 -11.11 5.16
CA ILE A 98 6.72 -12.00 4.57
C ILE A 98 7.35 -12.87 3.47
N ALA A 99 8.16 -12.28 2.59
CA ALA A 99 8.84 -13.02 1.52
C ALA A 99 9.89 -13.99 2.07
N GLY A 100 10.65 -13.58 3.11
CA GLY A 100 11.60 -14.45 3.81
C GLY A 100 10.93 -15.61 4.56
N ALA A 101 9.65 -15.45 4.95
CA ALA A 101 8.83 -16.52 5.50
C ALA A 101 8.29 -17.50 4.44
N GLY A 102 8.59 -17.28 3.14
CA GLY A 102 8.24 -18.17 2.03
C GLY A 102 6.96 -17.79 1.29
N TYR A 103 6.33 -16.67 1.60
CA TYR A 103 5.16 -16.16 0.88
C TYR A 103 5.59 -15.26 -0.29
N ARG A 104 4.77 -15.18 -1.34
CA ARG A 104 5.06 -14.32 -2.48
C ARG A 104 4.50 -12.91 -2.25
N VAL A 105 5.29 -11.89 -2.62
CA VAL A 105 4.94 -10.48 -2.43
C VAL A 105 5.09 -9.72 -3.75
N ALA A 106 4.06 -8.95 -4.13
CA ALA A 106 4.11 -8.00 -5.24
C ALA A 106 3.81 -6.59 -4.71
N LYS A 107 4.86 -5.96 -4.17
CA LYS A 107 4.72 -4.65 -3.55
C LYS A 107 4.54 -3.54 -4.57
N HIS A 108 3.42 -2.85 -4.51
CA HIS A 108 3.21 -1.60 -5.22
C HIS A 108 3.62 -0.41 -4.35
N GLY A 109 4.44 0.48 -4.89
CA GLY A 109 4.95 1.61 -4.11
C GLY A 109 5.33 2.82 -4.96
N ASN A 110 5.53 3.96 -4.27
CA ASN A 110 5.93 5.22 -4.88
C ASN A 110 6.92 5.96 -3.97
N TYR A 111 7.43 7.07 -4.44
CA TYR A 111 8.18 8.02 -3.61
C TYR A 111 7.27 8.61 -2.52
N ALA A 112 7.91 9.10 -1.46
CA ALA A 112 7.22 9.82 -0.41
C ALA A 112 6.48 11.05 -0.96
N ALA A 113 5.26 11.27 -0.47
CA ALA A 113 4.52 12.50 -0.72
C ALA A 113 4.75 13.55 0.39
N THR A 114 4.88 13.10 1.64
CA THR A 114 4.97 13.97 2.83
C THR A 114 6.02 13.52 3.84
N SER A 115 6.41 12.25 3.87
CA SER A 115 7.46 11.71 4.75
C SER A 115 8.86 11.93 4.16
N VAL A 116 9.89 11.69 4.97
CA VAL A 116 11.31 11.79 4.57
C VAL A 116 11.65 10.72 3.54
N SER A 117 11.17 9.48 3.73
CA SER A 117 11.47 8.36 2.85
C SER A 117 10.19 7.54 2.57
N GLY A 118 9.82 7.45 1.30
CA GLY A 118 8.76 6.54 0.84
C GLY A 118 9.29 5.16 0.48
N ALA A 119 8.39 4.26 0.11
CA ALA A 119 8.74 2.90 -0.27
C ALA A 119 9.77 2.85 -1.42
N SER A 120 9.60 3.70 -2.45
CA SER A 120 10.56 3.76 -3.57
C SER A 120 11.89 4.40 -3.19
N ASN A 121 11.91 5.36 -2.24
CA ASN A 121 13.15 5.99 -1.80
C ASN A 121 14.08 4.97 -1.14
N VAL A 122 13.58 4.20 -0.17
CA VAL A 122 14.40 3.22 0.54
C VAL A 122 14.93 2.13 -0.41
N ILE A 123 14.12 1.67 -1.37
CA ILE A 123 14.54 0.65 -2.35
C ILE A 123 15.59 1.22 -3.31
N LEU A 124 15.39 2.44 -3.84
CA LEU A 124 16.35 3.12 -4.73
C LEU A 124 17.71 3.36 -4.04
N ASN A 125 17.69 3.72 -2.75
CA ASN A 125 18.88 3.98 -1.95
C ASN A 125 19.73 2.72 -1.68
N HIS A 126 19.23 1.53 -2.06
CA HIS A 126 19.98 0.27 -2.08
C HIS A 126 20.46 -0.12 -3.48
N GLY A 127 20.40 0.81 -4.45
CA GLY A 127 20.89 0.58 -5.82
C GLY A 127 19.95 -0.21 -6.73
N VAL A 128 18.72 -0.40 -6.32
CA VAL A 128 17.71 -1.10 -7.13
C VAL A 128 17.21 -0.20 -8.26
N HIS A 129 17.14 -0.72 -9.47
CA HIS A 129 16.56 -0.07 -10.63
C HIS A 129 15.12 -0.53 -10.86
N PHE A 130 14.19 0.43 -11.00
CA PHE A 130 12.80 0.10 -11.29
C PHE A 130 12.60 -0.21 -12.77
N THR A 131 11.87 -1.25 -13.06
CA THR A 131 11.59 -1.72 -14.41
C THR A 131 10.12 -2.09 -14.60
N ASP A 132 9.64 -2.09 -15.84
CA ASP A 132 8.38 -2.67 -16.28
C ASP A 132 8.60 -3.88 -17.20
N ASP A 133 9.84 -4.38 -17.29
CA ASP A 133 10.18 -5.59 -17.99
C ASP A 133 9.62 -6.82 -17.27
N LEU A 134 8.69 -7.53 -17.91
CA LEU A 134 7.97 -8.66 -17.31
C LEU A 134 8.88 -9.84 -16.99
N ASP A 135 9.91 -10.10 -17.79
CA ASP A 135 10.84 -11.21 -17.55
C ASP A 135 11.65 -10.95 -16.27
N GLN A 136 12.12 -9.71 -16.09
CA GLN A 136 12.83 -9.31 -14.87
C GLN A 136 11.90 -9.32 -13.64
N LEU A 137 10.68 -8.82 -13.77
CA LEU A 137 9.70 -8.85 -12.68
C LEU A 137 9.38 -10.29 -12.26
N ASN A 138 9.15 -11.19 -13.23
CA ASN A 138 8.90 -12.60 -12.95
C ASN A 138 10.12 -13.31 -12.38
N ARG A 139 11.31 -13.00 -12.85
CA ARG A 139 12.55 -13.49 -12.25
C ARG A 139 12.68 -13.06 -10.79
N SER A 140 12.39 -11.79 -10.47
CA SER A 140 12.44 -11.27 -9.11
C SER A 140 11.48 -12.00 -8.17
N ILE A 141 10.19 -12.14 -8.52
CA ILE A 141 9.22 -12.83 -7.66
C ILE A 141 9.50 -14.33 -7.54
N ASN A 142 10.02 -14.98 -8.58
CA ASN A 142 10.33 -16.41 -8.55
C ASN A 142 11.59 -16.73 -7.75
N GLU A 143 12.67 -15.97 -7.89
CA GLU A 143 13.95 -16.23 -7.24
C GLU A 143 14.08 -15.59 -5.85
N ALA A 144 13.59 -14.33 -5.68
CA ALA A 144 13.65 -13.63 -4.39
C ALA A 144 12.35 -13.71 -3.58
N GLY A 145 11.25 -14.22 -4.15
CA GLY A 145 9.95 -14.25 -3.47
C GLY A 145 9.22 -12.92 -3.45
N ILE A 146 9.83 -11.85 -3.96
CA ILE A 146 9.28 -10.50 -3.97
C ILE A 146 9.59 -9.77 -5.27
N VAL A 147 8.62 -8.97 -5.74
CA VAL A 147 8.78 -8.01 -6.83
C VAL A 147 8.34 -6.62 -6.36
N TYR A 148 9.01 -5.59 -6.85
CA TYR A 148 8.67 -4.19 -6.58
C TYR A 148 8.13 -3.50 -7.83
N LEU A 149 6.91 -3.01 -7.76
CA LEU A 149 6.19 -2.36 -8.85
C LEU A 149 6.13 -0.85 -8.57
N HIS A 150 7.04 -0.09 -9.19
CA HIS A 150 7.10 1.37 -9.02
C HIS A 150 5.96 2.05 -9.77
N ALA A 151 5.04 2.69 -9.05
CA ALA A 151 3.77 3.20 -9.56
C ALA A 151 3.89 4.08 -10.81
N GLN A 152 4.97 4.88 -10.94
CA GLN A 152 5.13 5.79 -12.06
C GLN A 152 5.38 5.09 -13.41
N LEU A 153 5.86 3.84 -13.41
CA LEU A 153 6.06 3.07 -14.62
C LEU A 153 4.73 2.49 -15.15
N PHE A 154 3.79 2.19 -14.27
CA PHE A 154 2.58 1.45 -14.61
C PHE A 154 1.33 2.33 -14.76
N ALA A 155 1.15 3.35 -13.91
CA ALA A 155 -0.07 4.17 -13.86
C ALA A 155 0.02 5.39 -14.79
N LYS A 156 -0.14 5.21 -16.11
CA LYS A 156 0.00 6.28 -17.12
C LYS A 156 -0.94 7.47 -16.87
N ALA A 157 -2.16 7.22 -16.39
CA ALA A 157 -3.14 8.27 -16.09
C ALA A 157 -2.61 9.31 -15.09
N MET A 158 -1.72 8.89 -14.18
CA MET A 158 -1.17 9.78 -13.15
C MET A 158 -0.33 10.92 -13.71
N LYS A 159 0.25 10.79 -14.91
CA LYS A 159 1.00 11.85 -15.59
C LYS A 159 0.10 13.04 -15.94
N PHE A 160 -1.15 12.80 -16.32
CA PHE A 160 -2.11 13.81 -16.72
C PHE A 160 -2.73 14.55 -15.54
N VAL A 161 -2.97 13.86 -14.44
CA VAL A 161 -3.61 14.45 -13.24
C VAL A 161 -2.60 14.99 -12.23
N GLY A 162 -1.34 14.61 -12.32
CA GLY A 162 -0.28 15.02 -11.39
C GLY A 162 -0.13 16.54 -11.24
N PRO A 163 0.01 17.31 -12.34
CA PRO A 163 0.10 18.77 -12.28
C PRO A 163 -1.12 19.42 -11.62
N ILE A 164 -2.34 18.95 -11.98
CA ILE A 164 -3.60 19.44 -11.42
C ILE A 164 -3.64 19.20 -9.91
N ARG A 165 -3.34 17.98 -9.46
CA ARG A 165 -3.30 17.62 -8.05
C ARG A 165 -2.29 18.45 -7.26
N LYS A 166 -1.12 18.71 -7.85
CA LYS A 166 -0.10 19.59 -7.26
C LYS A 166 -0.60 21.04 -7.11
N ALA A 167 -1.34 21.54 -8.09
CA ALA A 167 -1.92 22.89 -8.06
C ALA A 167 -3.05 23.02 -7.04
N LEU A 168 -3.87 21.98 -6.85
CA LEU A 168 -4.98 21.94 -5.90
C LEU A 168 -4.53 21.97 -4.43
N GLN A 169 -3.39 21.43 -4.09
CA GLN A 169 -2.81 21.41 -2.72
C GLN A 169 -3.69 20.80 -1.62
N PHE A 170 -4.71 20.02 -2.00
CA PHE A 170 -5.54 19.24 -1.08
C PHE A 170 -5.71 17.80 -1.57
N PRO A 171 -6.07 16.85 -0.69
CA PRO A 171 -6.32 15.47 -1.08
C PRO A 171 -7.43 15.36 -2.12
N THR A 172 -7.27 14.46 -3.08
CA THR A 172 -8.29 14.17 -4.09
C THR A 172 -8.60 12.68 -4.08
N VAL A 173 -9.59 12.22 -4.86
CA VAL A 173 -9.90 10.80 -5.03
C VAL A 173 -8.67 9.95 -5.40
N PHE A 174 -7.69 10.53 -6.10
CA PHE A 174 -6.43 9.84 -6.44
C PHE A 174 -5.58 9.47 -5.24
N ASN A 175 -5.78 10.08 -4.07
CA ASN A 175 -5.11 9.67 -2.84
C ASN A 175 -5.63 8.33 -2.31
N LEU A 176 -6.86 7.96 -2.68
CA LEU A 176 -7.48 6.68 -2.33
C LEU A 176 -7.17 5.57 -3.36
N LEU A 177 -6.63 5.91 -4.52
CA LEU A 177 -6.44 4.94 -5.61
C LEU A 177 -5.10 4.20 -5.56
N GLY A 178 -4.09 4.74 -4.84
CA GLY A 178 -2.77 4.13 -4.75
C GLY A 178 -2.80 2.64 -4.39
N PRO A 179 -3.43 2.26 -3.27
CA PRO A 179 -3.53 0.86 -2.87
C PRO A 179 -4.33 -0.03 -3.83
N LEU A 180 -5.25 0.54 -4.59
CA LEU A 180 -6.13 -0.18 -5.50
C LEU A 180 -5.56 -0.33 -6.92
N ALA A 181 -4.48 0.39 -7.23
CA ALA A 181 -3.92 0.51 -8.58
C ALA A 181 -2.68 -0.37 -8.81
N ASN A 182 -2.45 -1.39 -7.95
CA ASN A 182 -1.37 -2.35 -8.17
C ASN A 182 -1.56 -3.04 -9.53
N PRO A 183 -0.60 -2.89 -10.48
CA PRO A 183 -0.75 -3.37 -11.85
C PRO A 183 -0.77 -4.89 -11.98
N SER A 184 -0.31 -5.63 -10.95
CA SER A 184 -0.37 -7.08 -10.91
C SER A 184 -1.71 -7.62 -10.40
N GLN A 185 -2.58 -6.76 -9.84
CA GLN A 185 -3.88 -7.11 -9.28
C GLN A 185 -3.79 -8.29 -8.29
N PRO A 186 -3.10 -8.11 -7.15
CA PRO A 186 -2.82 -9.18 -6.20
C PRO A 186 -4.12 -9.82 -5.67
N SER A 187 -4.06 -11.14 -5.43
CA SER A 187 -5.17 -11.89 -4.83
C SER A 187 -5.31 -11.67 -3.33
N CYS A 188 -4.29 -11.05 -2.70
CA CYS A 188 -4.25 -10.75 -1.28
C CYS A 188 -3.72 -9.34 -1.05
N GLN A 189 -4.26 -8.63 -0.06
CA GLN A 189 -3.75 -7.32 0.32
C GLN A 189 -3.84 -7.06 1.82
N LEU A 190 -2.76 -6.52 2.41
CA LEU A 190 -2.80 -5.87 3.72
C LEU A 190 -2.73 -4.36 3.50
N LEU A 191 -3.80 -3.67 3.86
CA LEU A 191 -3.92 -2.22 3.69
C LEU A 191 -3.92 -1.51 5.03
N GLY A 192 -3.00 -0.60 5.22
CA GLY A 192 -3.06 0.38 6.30
C GLY A 192 -3.84 1.64 5.92
N VAL A 193 -4.69 2.12 6.80
CA VAL A 193 -5.50 3.32 6.58
C VAL A 193 -5.37 4.31 7.73
N ALA A 194 -5.38 5.61 7.40
CA ALA A 194 -5.18 6.68 8.39
C ALA A 194 -6.39 6.93 9.31
N ASN A 195 -7.58 6.45 8.94
CA ASN A 195 -8.80 6.64 9.73
C ASN A 195 -9.88 5.59 9.44
N LEU A 196 -10.89 5.53 10.33
CA LEU A 196 -11.95 4.54 10.27
C LEU A 196 -12.93 4.74 9.09
N ASP A 197 -13.08 5.95 8.56
CA ASP A 197 -13.94 6.18 7.39
C ASP A 197 -13.32 5.57 6.14
N GLN A 198 -12.01 5.71 5.98
CA GLN A 198 -11.27 4.98 4.94
C GLN A 198 -11.38 3.47 5.14
N MET A 199 -11.27 2.97 6.38
CA MET A 199 -11.43 1.53 6.66
C MET A 199 -12.80 1.01 6.17
N ARG A 200 -13.89 1.72 6.45
CA ARG A 200 -15.24 1.36 5.99
C ARG A 200 -15.34 1.37 4.46
N LEU A 201 -14.79 2.40 3.80
CA LEU A 201 -14.79 2.51 2.35
C LEU A 201 -14.04 1.35 1.69
N TYR A 202 -12.81 1.09 2.12
CA TYR A 202 -11.99 0.02 1.54
C TYR A 202 -12.53 -1.38 1.86
N ASN A 203 -13.16 -1.57 3.03
CA ASN A 203 -13.85 -2.83 3.33
C ASN A 203 -14.93 -3.15 2.29
N GLN A 204 -15.77 -2.18 1.93
CA GLN A 204 -16.78 -2.35 0.88
C GLN A 204 -16.16 -2.54 -0.51
N VAL A 205 -15.07 -1.82 -0.80
CA VAL A 205 -14.33 -1.96 -2.07
C VAL A 205 -13.77 -3.38 -2.23
N TYR A 206 -13.09 -3.91 -1.21
CA TYR A 206 -12.49 -5.25 -1.29
C TYR A 206 -13.53 -6.37 -1.35
N GLN A 207 -14.66 -6.22 -0.63
CA GLN A 207 -15.79 -7.13 -0.77
C GLN A 207 -16.31 -7.20 -2.23
N LYS A 208 -16.37 -6.05 -2.93
CA LYS A 208 -16.77 -6.01 -4.35
C LYS A 208 -15.68 -6.53 -5.30
N ILE A 209 -14.40 -6.34 -4.96
CA ILE A 209 -13.28 -6.89 -5.75
C ILE A 209 -13.18 -8.41 -5.56
N GLY A 210 -13.48 -8.92 -4.37
CA GLY A 210 -13.48 -10.36 -4.07
C GLY A 210 -12.08 -10.94 -3.82
N ILE A 211 -11.15 -10.15 -3.25
CA ILE A 211 -9.82 -10.62 -2.82
C ILE A 211 -9.80 -11.00 -1.34
N ASP A 212 -8.76 -11.68 -0.91
CA ASP A 212 -8.47 -11.85 0.53
C ASP A 212 -7.77 -10.58 1.05
N TYR A 213 -8.24 -10.02 2.16
CA TYR A 213 -7.69 -8.76 2.66
C TYR A 213 -7.64 -8.65 4.17
N GLY A 214 -6.73 -7.81 4.64
CA GLY A 214 -6.72 -7.21 5.97
C GLY A 214 -6.62 -5.69 5.83
N ILE A 215 -7.44 -4.94 6.57
CA ILE A 215 -7.34 -3.49 6.68
C ILE A 215 -7.00 -3.17 8.12
N VAL A 216 -5.95 -2.38 8.33
CA VAL A 216 -5.45 -2.03 9.65
C VAL A 216 -5.43 -0.52 9.87
N ASN A 217 -5.69 -0.10 11.09
CA ASN A 217 -5.63 1.30 11.52
C ASN A 217 -5.22 1.36 12.99
N SER A 218 -4.16 2.06 13.32
CA SER A 218 -3.88 2.42 14.72
C SER A 218 -4.80 3.54 15.18
N ILE A 219 -5.40 3.39 16.36
CA ILE A 219 -6.45 4.30 16.85
C ILE A 219 -5.93 5.74 17.04
N ASP A 220 -4.64 5.90 17.27
CA ASP A 220 -3.96 7.20 17.33
C ASP A 220 -3.56 7.78 15.96
N GLY A 221 -4.07 7.18 14.85
CA GLY A 221 -4.08 7.75 13.51
C GLY A 221 -2.89 7.41 12.62
N TYR A 222 -2.13 6.32 12.91
CA TYR A 222 -1.17 5.78 11.94
C TYR A 222 -1.91 4.89 10.92
N ASP A 223 -1.46 4.96 9.68
CA ASP A 223 -1.93 4.09 8.60
C ASP A 223 -1.16 2.75 8.53
N GLU A 224 -0.65 2.29 9.66
CA GLU A 224 0.03 1.03 9.88
C GLU A 224 -0.23 0.56 11.32
N ILE A 225 0.11 -0.69 11.66
CA ILE A 225 0.12 -1.13 13.05
C ILE A 225 1.38 -0.56 13.68
N SER A 226 1.23 0.54 14.43
CA SER A 226 2.33 1.26 15.06
C SER A 226 2.73 0.73 16.43
N LEU A 227 1.86 -0.06 17.06
CA LEU A 227 1.95 -0.51 18.46
C LEU A 227 2.02 0.63 19.49
N THR A 228 1.81 1.88 19.08
CA THR A 228 1.76 3.04 20.00
C THR A 228 0.42 3.16 20.72
N SER A 229 -0.60 2.49 20.20
CA SER A 229 -1.95 2.43 20.73
C SER A 229 -2.63 1.11 20.39
N ASP A 230 -3.85 0.94 20.82
CA ASP A 230 -4.74 -0.08 20.27
C ASP A 230 -4.90 0.12 18.76
N PHE A 231 -5.14 -0.94 18.03
CA PHE A 231 -5.33 -0.89 16.58
C PHE A 231 -6.51 -1.76 16.14
N LYS A 232 -7.20 -1.32 15.11
CA LYS A 232 -8.33 -2.03 14.53
C LYS A 232 -7.92 -2.82 13.30
N VAL A 233 -8.42 -4.03 13.19
CA VAL A 233 -8.25 -4.90 12.02
C VAL A 233 -9.61 -5.33 11.50
N THR A 234 -9.80 -5.21 10.19
CA THR A 234 -10.97 -5.73 9.47
C THR A 234 -10.48 -6.65 8.36
N THR A 235 -11.00 -7.87 8.33
CA THR A 235 -10.67 -8.89 7.32
C THR A 235 -11.92 -9.38 6.61
N ASN A 236 -11.79 -10.40 5.73
CA ASN A 236 -12.94 -11.07 5.14
C ASN A 236 -13.86 -11.72 6.22
N ASP A 237 -13.29 -12.14 7.36
CA ASP A 237 -13.95 -13.01 8.33
C ASP A 237 -14.32 -12.31 9.64
N TYR A 238 -13.57 -11.26 10.02
CA TYR A 238 -13.77 -10.60 11.30
C TYR A 238 -13.40 -9.12 11.28
N GLU A 239 -13.91 -8.40 12.28
CA GLU A 239 -13.51 -7.05 12.66
C GLU A 239 -13.22 -7.05 14.16
N ARG A 240 -12.01 -6.61 14.55
CA ARG A 240 -11.58 -6.61 15.96
C ARG A 240 -10.61 -5.47 16.24
N ILE A 241 -10.67 -4.96 17.48
CA ILE A 241 -9.65 -4.09 18.06
C ILE A 241 -8.69 -4.97 18.85
N PHE A 242 -7.41 -4.80 18.58
CA PHE A 242 -6.30 -5.48 19.25
C PHE A 242 -5.53 -4.47 20.09
N LYS A 243 -4.97 -4.96 21.19
CA LYS A 243 -3.93 -4.26 21.95
C LYS A 243 -2.56 -4.81 21.54
N PRO A 244 -1.47 -4.04 21.68
CA PRO A 244 -0.13 -4.58 21.48
C PRO A 244 0.12 -5.87 22.30
N GLN A 245 -0.41 -5.93 23.52
CA GLN A 245 -0.28 -7.07 24.44
C GLN A 245 -0.99 -8.34 23.95
N ASP A 246 -2.03 -8.22 23.09
CA ASP A 246 -2.70 -9.37 22.48
C ASP A 246 -1.76 -10.12 21.52
N LEU A 247 -0.71 -9.45 21.04
CA LEU A 247 0.35 -10.03 20.21
C LEU A 247 1.62 -10.36 21.01
N GLY A 248 1.61 -10.20 22.33
CA GLY A 248 2.77 -10.38 23.19
C GLY A 248 3.79 -9.23 23.10
N PHE A 249 3.40 -8.05 22.63
CA PHE A 249 4.27 -6.88 22.50
C PHE A 249 3.96 -5.82 23.56
N GLU A 250 4.97 -5.06 23.95
CA GLU A 250 4.78 -3.84 24.74
C GLU A 250 4.27 -2.69 23.86
N THR A 251 3.61 -1.71 24.47
CA THR A 251 3.22 -0.48 23.77
C THR A 251 4.48 0.33 23.44
N ALA A 252 4.66 0.63 22.17
CA ALA A 252 5.76 1.43 21.66
C ALA A 252 5.56 2.92 21.96
N LYS A 253 6.63 3.69 22.02
CA LYS A 253 6.57 5.14 22.11
C LYS A 253 6.57 5.76 20.72
N PRO A 254 5.92 6.92 20.53
CA PRO A 254 5.90 7.60 19.21
C PRO A 254 7.31 7.89 18.66
N GLU A 255 8.31 8.10 19.52
CA GLU A 255 9.70 8.34 19.10
C GLU A 255 10.34 7.11 18.47
N GLU A 256 9.94 5.90 18.90
CA GLU A 256 10.47 4.62 18.41
C GLU A 256 9.93 4.24 17.04
N VAL A 257 8.83 4.90 16.59
CA VAL A 257 8.19 4.68 15.28
C VAL A 257 8.73 5.62 14.21
N ARG A 258 9.48 6.67 14.60
CA ARG A 258 9.97 7.69 13.66
C ARG A 258 10.90 7.14 12.59
N GLY A 259 10.74 7.65 11.37
CA GLY A 259 11.49 7.25 10.18
C GLY A 259 12.81 7.99 9.96
N GLY A 260 13.34 8.67 11.00
CA GLY A 260 14.54 9.49 10.87
C GLY A 260 14.28 10.89 10.30
N ALA A 261 15.33 11.70 10.21
CA ALA A 261 15.31 13.06 9.66
C ALA A 261 15.87 13.12 8.22
N THR A 262 16.57 12.07 7.78
CA THR A 262 17.18 11.95 6.46
C THR A 262 16.84 10.61 5.81
N GLU A 263 17.01 10.52 4.48
CA GLU A 263 16.85 9.25 3.76
C GLU A 263 17.88 8.20 4.20
N GLU A 264 19.07 8.63 4.61
CA GLU A 264 20.11 7.73 5.11
C GLU A 264 19.69 7.12 6.46
N GLU A 265 19.19 7.93 7.40
CA GLU A 265 18.65 7.42 8.67
C GLU A 265 17.48 6.46 8.45
N ALA A 266 16.58 6.76 7.50
CA ALA A 266 15.48 5.88 7.16
C ALA A 266 15.97 4.54 6.58
N LYS A 267 17.02 4.57 5.75
CA LYS A 267 17.71 3.39 5.23
C LYS A 267 18.35 2.58 6.36
N ASP A 268 19.04 3.23 7.29
CA ASP A 268 19.70 2.56 8.43
C ASP A 268 18.69 1.85 9.34
N ILE A 269 17.50 2.44 9.56
CA ILE A 269 16.43 1.80 10.33
C ILE A 269 15.91 0.56 9.59
N PHE A 270 15.68 0.66 8.27
CA PHE A 270 15.25 -0.45 7.43
C PHE A 270 16.26 -1.61 7.50
N ASP A 271 17.55 -1.32 7.30
CA ASP A 271 18.63 -2.30 7.38
C ASP A 271 18.73 -2.92 8.78
N ALA A 272 18.63 -2.10 9.82
CA ALA A 272 18.70 -2.56 11.21
C ALA A 272 17.63 -3.61 11.54
N VAL A 273 16.40 -3.45 11.03
CA VAL A 273 15.34 -4.45 11.26
C VAL A 273 15.66 -5.76 10.54
N LEU A 274 16.04 -5.70 9.27
CA LEU A 274 16.35 -6.92 8.50
C LEU A 274 17.61 -7.63 9.01
N GLU A 275 18.57 -6.88 9.54
CA GLU A 275 19.79 -7.40 10.18
C GLU A 275 19.61 -7.83 11.64
N ASN A 276 18.38 -7.77 12.16
CA ASN A 276 18.02 -8.14 13.53
C ASN A 276 18.81 -7.36 14.62
N ARG A 277 19.16 -6.10 14.34
CA ARG A 277 19.86 -5.18 15.25
C ARG A 277 19.07 -3.90 15.59
N ALA A 278 17.80 -3.82 15.17
CA ALA A 278 16.91 -2.70 15.42
C ALA A 278 16.49 -2.62 16.89
N LEU A 279 15.92 -1.48 17.26
CA LEU A 279 15.24 -1.36 18.56
C LEU A 279 14.12 -2.41 18.67
N PRO A 280 13.89 -2.97 19.87
CA PRO A 280 12.82 -3.96 20.05
C PRO A 280 11.45 -3.49 19.55
N ALA A 281 11.10 -2.23 19.77
CA ALA A 281 9.84 -1.65 19.28
C ALA A 281 9.76 -1.67 17.74
N GLN A 282 10.83 -1.26 17.04
CA GLN A 282 10.86 -1.27 15.56
C GLN A 282 10.71 -2.68 15.00
N LYS A 283 11.42 -3.66 15.58
CA LYS A 283 11.27 -5.07 15.19
C LYS A 283 9.83 -5.55 15.42
N ASN A 284 9.27 -5.30 16.61
CA ASN A 284 7.92 -5.74 16.98
C ASN A 284 6.85 -5.13 16.08
N ILE A 285 6.98 -3.86 15.70
CA ILE A 285 6.08 -3.18 14.75
C ILE A 285 6.09 -3.90 13.40
N VAL A 286 7.27 -4.22 12.88
CA VAL A 286 7.39 -4.96 11.60
C VAL A 286 6.82 -6.37 11.74
N LEU A 287 7.07 -7.06 12.86
CA LEU A 287 6.50 -8.39 13.13
C LEU A 287 4.98 -8.36 13.15
N ALA A 288 4.37 -7.35 13.78
CA ALA A 288 2.91 -7.18 13.82
C ALA A 288 2.33 -7.01 12.41
N ASN A 289 2.87 -6.10 11.61
CA ASN A 289 2.40 -5.88 10.25
C ASN A 289 2.62 -7.10 9.35
N ALA A 290 3.79 -7.74 9.43
CA ALA A 290 4.07 -8.96 8.69
C ALA A 290 3.14 -10.12 9.09
N ALA A 291 2.84 -10.27 10.37
CA ALA A 291 1.95 -11.33 10.89
C ALA A 291 0.53 -11.21 10.31
N PHE A 292 -0.05 -10.01 10.27
CA PHE A 292 -1.36 -9.84 9.65
C PHE A 292 -1.32 -10.06 8.13
N GLY A 293 -0.22 -9.70 7.45
CA GLY A 293 -0.02 -10.05 6.04
C GLY A 293 0.04 -11.57 5.82
N ILE A 294 0.74 -12.29 6.67
CA ILE A 294 0.81 -13.77 6.66
C ILE A 294 -0.58 -14.36 6.93
N GLN A 295 -1.32 -13.84 7.91
CA GLN A 295 -2.67 -14.31 8.24
C GLN A 295 -3.64 -14.18 7.04
N VAL A 296 -3.55 -13.07 6.28
CA VAL A 296 -4.31 -12.89 5.03
C VAL A 296 -3.91 -13.95 3.99
N MET A 297 -2.60 -14.20 3.82
CA MET A 297 -2.10 -15.24 2.91
C MET A 297 -2.60 -16.64 3.30
N GLU A 298 -2.72 -16.92 4.58
CA GLU A 298 -3.22 -18.19 5.14
C GLU A 298 -4.76 -18.27 5.20
N LYS A 299 -5.47 -17.23 4.76
CA LYS A 299 -6.95 -17.15 4.82
C LYS A 299 -7.50 -17.38 6.23
N GLY A 300 -6.86 -16.80 7.23
CA GLY A 300 -7.24 -16.94 8.63
C GLY A 300 -7.07 -18.35 9.24
N LYS A 301 -6.43 -19.30 8.52
CA LYS A 301 -6.26 -20.68 9.02
C LYS A 301 -5.25 -20.80 10.15
N LYS A 302 -4.32 -19.86 10.25
CA LYS A 302 -3.37 -19.75 11.36
C LYS A 302 -3.83 -18.67 12.33
N SER A 303 -3.57 -18.87 13.61
CA SER A 303 -3.79 -17.84 14.62
C SER A 303 -2.83 -16.67 14.40
N ILE A 304 -3.14 -15.51 14.96
CA ILE A 304 -2.23 -14.35 14.81
C ILE A 304 -0.91 -14.58 15.55
N GLU A 305 -0.93 -15.29 16.66
CA GLU A 305 0.25 -15.67 17.43
C GLU A 305 1.18 -16.57 16.60
N GLU A 306 0.64 -17.57 15.89
CA GLU A 306 1.41 -18.42 14.96
C GLU A 306 2.02 -17.57 13.84
N CYS A 307 1.27 -16.62 13.30
CA CYS A 307 1.77 -15.70 12.25
C CYS A 307 2.88 -14.78 12.77
N VAL A 308 2.81 -14.32 14.03
CA VAL A 308 3.89 -13.55 14.68
C VAL A 308 5.16 -14.38 14.79
N GLU A 309 5.05 -15.66 15.18
CA GLU A 309 6.23 -16.55 15.27
C GLU A 309 6.83 -16.85 13.89
N ILE A 310 6.02 -17.04 12.86
CA ILE A 310 6.50 -17.20 11.48
C ILE A 310 7.26 -15.95 11.02
N ALA A 311 6.73 -14.74 11.27
CA ALA A 311 7.40 -13.49 10.96
C ALA A 311 8.71 -13.33 11.76
N ARG A 312 8.71 -13.70 13.05
CA ARG A 312 9.88 -13.67 13.93
C ARG A 312 10.98 -14.59 13.40
N GLU A 313 10.64 -15.83 13.08
CA GLU A 313 11.59 -16.80 12.51
C GLU A 313 12.22 -16.27 11.21
N SER A 314 11.47 -15.55 10.37
CA SER A 314 11.99 -14.97 9.14
C SER A 314 13.11 -13.96 9.39
N ILE A 315 12.99 -13.12 10.44
CA ILE A 315 14.05 -12.19 10.84
C ILE A 315 15.18 -12.93 11.56
N ASP A 316 14.86 -13.72 12.59
CA ASP A 316 15.85 -14.31 13.51
C ASP A 316 16.75 -15.34 12.82
N SER A 317 16.24 -16.06 11.81
CA SER A 317 17.03 -16.97 10.98
C SER A 317 17.84 -16.27 9.89
N GLY A 318 17.65 -14.96 9.67
CA GLY A 318 18.27 -14.18 8.59
C GLY A 318 17.64 -14.39 7.20
N LYS A 319 16.50 -15.11 7.09
CA LYS A 319 15.83 -15.34 5.80
C LYS A 319 15.31 -14.03 5.20
N ALA A 320 14.74 -13.12 5.99
CA ALA A 320 14.30 -11.81 5.53
C ALA A 320 15.45 -11.00 4.92
N LEU A 321 16.62 -10.97 5.57
CA LEU A 321 17.81 -10.31 5.05
C LEU A 321 18.34 -11.00 3.79
N ALA A 322 18.36 -12.33 3.74
CA ALA A 322 18.79 -13.08 2.56
C ALA A 322 17.87 -12.81 1.35
N THR A 323 16.57 -12.75 1.57
CA THR A 323 15.57 -12.36 0.58
C THR A 323 15.82 -10.94 0.06
N PHE A 324 16.06 -9.97 0.95
CA PHE A 324 16.37 -8.60 0.55
C PHE A 324 17.65 -8.52 -0.28
N LYS A 325 18.74 -9.16 0.15
CA LYS A 325 20.00 -9.21 -0.61
C LYS A 325 19.82 -9.83 -1.99
N LYS A 326 19.05 -10.93 -2.08
CA LYS A 326 18.75 -11.57 -3.37
C LYS A 326 17.91 -10.65 -4.27
N PHE A 327 16.92 -9.97 -3.70
CA PHE A 327 16.11 -8.97 -4.42
C PHE A 327 16.99 -7.83 -4.98
N VAL A 328 17.89 -7.28 -4.18
CA VAL A 328 18.84 -6.24 -4.64
C VAL A 328 19.72 -6.78 -5.75
N GLU A 329 20.37 -7.95 -5.59
CA GLU A 329 21.20 -8.60 -6.60
C GLU A 329 20.51 -8.73 -7.97
N LEU A 330 19.23 -9.09 -7.97
CA LEU A 330 18.45 -9.30 -9.19
C LEU A 330 18.02 -8.00 -9.89
N ASN A 331 17.97 -6.87 -9.15
CA ASN A 331 17.35 -5.63 -9.62
C ASN A 331 18.31 -4.41 -9.60
N SER A 332 19.62 -4.63 -9.36
CA SER A 332 20.66 -3.58 -9.41
C SER A 332 21.27 -3.43 -10.79
#